data_7471ae87458db83e67d33bc950733025
#
_entry.id   7471ae87458db83e67d33bc950733025
#
_cell.length_a   1.000
_cell.length_b   1.000
_cell.length_c   1.000
_cell.angle_alpha   90.00
_cell.angle_beta   90.00
_cell.angle_gamma   90.00
#
_symmetry.space_group_name_H-M   'P 1'
#
loop_
_entity.id
_entity.type
_entity.pdbx_description
1 polymer ?
#
loop_
_entity_poly.entity_id
_entity_poly.type
_entity_poly.pdbx_seq_one_letter_code
_entity_poly.pdbx_strand_id
1 'polypeptide(L)'
;MRYLLLLLPFMGFAQEVLTLEDCYRLARDHYPTIQKLDLITRSEDYTLANANKAYLPQVSITGQATYQSETIDFSESTGRLPLPISLPKVSKDQYKVVGEVSQLLYNGGATRAQKQLIKAQSAVQAQAVETQLYALKQRVSNLYFGVLLIDAQLSQNQLNVETVQSQLEKAETALKNGTTLPSNVAELKAELVHLAMQRTEYEATKAMYLQMLSTFIGKDLPSDTVLNRPKPITLGTANHRPELKGFDLQQSVLDIQGRQLTSEYLLKIGLFFQGAYGRPTLNIIKNEFDFYYIAGVRLQWNLSPLYSLSNKKQLLQLQGESLSADRKAFLMSTELDLTQQQTQISKLERLMEQDKESVALRHSVAQAAQVQLDNGIITTHEYLQKVNAENLAKQTLLLHEIQLLQAQENQHLVTND
;
A
#
# COMPACT_ATOMS: atom_id res chain seq x y z
N MET A 1 -35.39 5.48 58.58
CA MET A 1 -34.08 5.65 57.93
C MET A 1 -33.82 4.42 57.09
N ARG A 2 -33.99 4.54 55.74
CA ARG A 2 -33.75 3.46 54.77
C ARG A 2 -32.39 3.75 54.11
N TYR A 3 -31.39 2.92 54.39
CA TYR A 3 -30.08 2.98 53.72
C TYR A 3 -30.22 2.37 52.32
N LEU A 4 -30.13 3.21 51.30
CA LEU A 4 -30.03 2.81 49.90
C LEU A 4 -28.57 2.48 49.61
N LEU A 5 -28.20 1.19 49.59
CA LEU A 5 -26.88 0.72 49.14
C LEU A 5 -26.80 0.85 47.64
N LEU A 6 -26.07 1.86 47.15
CA LEU A 6 -25.68 2.05 45.77
C LEU A 6 -24.63 0.97 45.40
N LEU A 7 -25.06 -0.11 44.76
CA LEU A 7 -24.19 -1.06 44.05
C LEU A 7 -23.68 -0.38 42.78
N LEU A 8 -22.47 0.19 42.85
CA LEU A 8 -21.71 0.57 41.65
C LEU A 8 -21.30 -0.71 40.94
N PRO A 9 -21.60 -0.90 39.63
CA PRO A 9 -21.05 -1.99 38.87
C PRO A 9 -19.54 -1.72 38.73
N PHE A 10 -18.71 -2.58 39.29
CA PHE A 10 -17.30 -2.70 38.92
C PHE A 10 -17.26 -3.12 37.43
N MET A 11 -17.12 -2.15 36.54
CA MET A 11 -16.68 -2.43 35.18
C MET A 11 -15.23 -2.93 35.29
N GLY A 12 -15.06 -4.23 35.41
CA GLY A 12 -13.78 -4.86 35.19
C GLY A 12 -13.35 -4.53 33.76
N PHE A 13 -12.33 -3.71 33.61
CA PHE A 13 -11.59 -3.60 32.36
C PHE A 13 -11.02 -4.99 32.06
N ALA A 14 -11.75 -5.81 31.31
CA ALA A 14 -11.17 -6.97 30.68
C ALA A 14 -10.01 -6.46 29.86
N GLN A 15 -8.80 -6.79 30.22
CA GLN A 15 -7.60 -6.48 29.45
C GLN A 15 -7.80 -7.10 28.07
N GLU A 16 -8.07 -6.27 27.08
CA GLU A 16 -8.37 -6.70 25.70
C GLU A 16 -7.06 -7.27 25.13
N VAL A 17 -6.98 -8.61 25.11
CA VAL A 17 -5.81 -9.30 24.58
C VAL A 17 -5.77 -9.07 23.08
N LEU A 18 -4.80 -8.28 22.62
CA LEU A 18 -4.66 -7.87 21.22
C LEU A 18 -4.10 -9.03 20.39
N THR A 19 -4.82 -9.39 19.33
CA THR A 19 -4.38 -10.41 18.36
C THR A 19 -3.58 -9.80 17.20
N LEU A 20 -2.80 -10.62 16.49
CA LEU A 20 -2.06 -10.19 15.30
C LEU A 20 -3.01 -9.67 14.20
N GLU A 21 -4.14 -10.33 14.00
CA GLU A 21 -5.15 -9.91 13.02
C GLU A 21 -5.78 -8.56 13.39
N ASP A 22 -6.02 -8.30 14.68
CA ASP A 22 -6.48 -6.98 15.12
C ASP A 22 -5.46 -5.90 14.81
N CYS A 23 -4.16 -6.19 15.03
CA CYS A 23 -3.08 -5.28 14.69
C CYS A 23 -3.04 -4.99 13.17
N TYR A 24 -3.24 -6.00 12.31
CA TYR A 24 -3.30 -5.80 10.86
C TYR A 24 -4.47 -4.92 10.45
N ARG A 25 -5.67 -5.18 10.98
CA ARG A 25 -6.88 -4.40 10.71
C ARG A 25 -6.72 -2.95 11.17
N LEU A 26 -6.31 -2.75 12.42
CA LEU A 26 -6.11 -1.41 12.97
C LEU A 26 -5.02 -0.64 12.23
N ALA A 27 -3.90 -1.28 11.90
CA ALA A 27 -2.82 -0.65 11.14
C ALA A 27 -3.29 -0.23 9.74
N ARG A 28 -4.07 -1.08 9.04
CA ARG A 28 -4.66 -0.73 7.74
C ARG A 28 -5.55 0.50 7.85
N ASP A 29 -6.44 0.52 8.85
CA ASP A 29 -7.45 1.58 9.01
C ASP A 29 -6.82 2.92 9.46
N HIS A 30 -5.74 2.86 10.25
CA HIS A 30 -5.05 4.05 10.76
C HIS A 30 -4.01 4.62 9.79
N TYR A 31 -3.43 3.79 8.92
CA TYR A 31 -2.32 4.22 8.06
C TYR A 31 -2.77 5.29 7.05
N PRO A 32 -2.06 6.45 6.97
CA PRO A 32 -2.54 7.60 6.18
C PRO A 32 -2.82 7.29 4.72
N THR A 33 -2.16 6.27 4.15
CA THR A 33 -2.36 5.87 2.75
C THR A 33 -3.80 5.39 2.46
N ILE A 34 -4.56 4.92 3.48
CA ILE A 34 -5.96 4.51 3.31
C ILE A 34 -6.84 5.66 2.76
N GLN A 35 -6.53 6.91 3.13
CA GLN A 35 -7.26 8.09 2.66
C GLN A 35 -7.17 8.29 1.15
N LYS A 36 -6.13 7.72 0.50
CA LYS A 36 -6.00 7.80 -0.96
C LYS A 36 -7.15 7.10 -1.68
N LEU A 37 -7.79 6.08 -1.08
CA LEU A 37 -8.91 5.37 -1.69
C LEU A 37 -10.10 6.31 -1.91
N ASP A 38 -10.47 7.12 -0.91
CA ASP A 38 -11.51 8.14 -1.05
C ASP A 38 -11.11 9.20 -2.10
N LEU A 39 -9.88 9.68 -2.06
CA LEU A 39 -9.39 10.67 -3.02
C LEU A 39 -9.41 10.15 -4.46
N ILE A 40 -9.06 8.88 -4.69
CA ILE A 40 -9.13 8.23 -6.01
C ILE A 40 -10.59 8.17 -6.49
N THR A 41 -11.52 7.75 -5.63
CA THR A 41 -12.96 7.68 -5.95
C THR A 41 -13.50 9.05 -6.33
N ARG A 42 -13.23 10.07 -5.54
CA ARG A 42 -13.66 11.45 -5.83
C ARG A 42 -13.03 12.02 -7.09
N SER A 43 -11.74 11.69 -7.34
CA SER A 43 -11.06 12.08 -8.58
C SER A 43 -11.68 11.40 -9.80
N GLU A 44 -12.05 10.12 -9.69
CA GLU A 44 -12.78 9.40 -10.73
C GLU A 44 -14.09 10.08 -11.04
N ASP A 45 -14.91 10.40 -10.02
CA ASP A 45 -16.22 11.05 -10.19
C ASP A 45 -16.11 12.40 -10.92
N TYR A 46 -15.17 13.26 -10.50
CA TYR A 46 -14.94 14.54 -11.20
C TYR A 46 -14.45 14.36 -12.63
N THR A 47 -13.56 13.39 -12.87
CA THR A 47 -13.02 13.14 -14.20
C THR A 47 -14.10 12.57 -15.13
N LEU A 48 -14.95 11.66 -14.62
CA LEU A 48 -16.10 11.14 -15.36
C LEU A 48 -17.14 12.23 -15.65
N ALA A 49 -17.42 13.10 -14.68
CA ALA A 49 -18.31 14.26 -14.87
C ALA A 49 -17.75 15.18 -15.96
N ASN A 50 -16.45 15.47 -15.97
CA ASN A 50 -15.82 16.26 -17.03
C ASN A 50 -15.87 15.57 -18.40
N ALA A 51 -15.65 14.25 -18.48
CA ALA A 51 -15.79 13.49 -19.71
C ALA A 51 -17.22 13.53 -20.26
N ASN A 52 -18.25 13.55 -19.40
CA ASN A 52 -19.65 13.71 -19.80
C ASN A 52 -19.93 15.09 -20.42
N LYS A 53 -19.21 16.14 -19.99
CA LYS A 53 -19.39 17.51 -20.54
C LYS A 53 -18.97 17.61 -22.01
N ALA A 54 -18.25 16.63 -22.57
CA ALA A 54 -17.98 16.56 -24.00
C ALA A 54 -19.24 16.49 -24.85
N TYR A 55 -20.37 16.09 -24.29
CA TYR A 55 -21.68 16.10 -24.97
C TYR A 55 -22.49 17.40 -24.78
N LEU A 56 -21.99 18.35 -24.00
CA LEU A 56 -22.62 19.66 -23.87
C LEU A 56 -22.28 20.53 -25.08
N PRO A 57 -23.15 21.51 -25.45
CA PRO A 57 -22.84 22.49 -26.47
C PRO A 57 -21.53 23.22 -26.15
N GLN A 58 -20.61 23.23 -27.11
CA GLN A 58 -19.36 23.99 -27.01
C GLN A 58 -19.56 25.34 -27.64
N VAL A 59 -19.23 26.41 -26.93
CA VAL A 59 -19.38 27.79 -27.39
C VAL A 59 -17.99 28.38 -27.58
N SER A 60 -17.76 28.97 -28.74
CA SER A 60 -16.53 29.68 -29.04
C SER A 60 -16.82 31.03 -29.71
N ILE A 61 -15.99 32.02 -29.45
CA ILE A 61 -16.02 33.32 -30.12
C ILE A 61 -14.64 33.53 -30.75
N THR A 62 -14.62 33.79 -32.07
CA THR A 62 -13.38 34.04 -32.82
C THR A 62 -13.49 35.39 -33.54
N GLY A 63 -12.45 36.20 -33.45
CA GLY A 63 -12.30 37.44 -34.20
C GLY A 63 -11.18 37.27 -35.24
N GLN A 64 -11.41 37.76 -36.45
CA GLN A 64 -10.41 37.73 -37.53
C GLN A 64 -10.41 39.06 -38.29
N ALA A 65 -9.22 39.57 -38.51
CA ALA A 65 -8.94 40.69 -39.41
C ALA A 65 -7.92 40.20 -40.46
N THR A 66 -8.23 40.34 -41.71
CA THR A 66 -7.36 39.91 -42.82
C THR A 66 -7.23 41.02 -43.87
N TYR A 67 -6.06 41.12 -44.50
CA TYR A 67 -5.81 41.91 -45.68
C TYR A 67 -5.43 40.97 -46.80
N GLN A 68 -6.16 41.05 -47.94
CA GLN A 68 -5.94 40.22 -49.10
C GLN A 68 -5.23 40.98 -50.21
N SER A 69 -4.28 40.36 -50.87
CA SER A 69 -3.58 40.95 -52.01
C SER A 69 -4.54 41.30 -53.15
N GLU A 70 -5.56 40.43 -53.32
CA GLU A 70 -6.58 40.57 -54.36
C GLU A 70 -7.96 40.29 -53.80
N THR A 71 -8.99 40.89 -54.39
CA THR A 71 -10.40 40.64 -54.08
C THR A 71 -11.21 40.54 -55.37
N ILE A 72 -12.42 40.03 -55.30
CA ILE A 72 -13.32 39.92 -56.47
C ILE A 72 -13.68 41.35 -56.91
N ASP A 73 -13.31 41.71 -58.13
CA ASP A 73 -13.69 42.94 -58.83
C ASP A 73 -14.65 42.61 -59.95
N PHE A 74 -15.92 42.88 -59.71
CA PHE A 74 -16.97 42.59 -60.72
C PHE A 74 -16.95 43.57 -61.87
N SER A 75 -16.26 44.71 -61.77
CA SER A 75 -16.18 45.73 -62.82
C SER A 75 -15.35 45.26 -64.05
N GLU A 76 -14.34 44.42 -63.81
CA GLU A 76 -13.54 43.87 -64.91
C GLU A 76 -14.33 42.81 -65.73
N SER A 77 -15.25 42.06 -65.10
CA SER A 77 -16.08 41.04 -65.77
C SER A 77 -17.23 41.65 -66.58
N THR A 78 -17.68 42.83 -66.17
CA THR A 78 -18.86 43.49 -66.83
C THR A 78 -18.47 44.51 -67.91
N GLY A 79 -17.18 44.83 -68.03
CA GLY A 79 -16.68 45.81 -68.99
C GLY A 79 -16.95 45.49 -70.48
N ARG A 80 -17.57 44.35 -70.77
CA ARG A 80 -18.01 43.97 -72.14
C ARG A 80 -19.53 43.98 -72.41
N LEU A 81 -20.34 44.28 -71.36
CA LEU A 81 -21.77 44.41 -71.43
C LEU A 81 -22.20 45.83 -71.03
N PRO A 82 -22.93 46.63 -71.87
CA PRO A 82 -23.37 47.94 -71.54
C PRO A 82 -24.56 47.89 -70.54
N LEU A 83 -24.33 47.44 -69.34
CA LEU A 83 -25.36 47.46 -68.29
C LEU A 83 -25.08 48.65 -67.38
N PRO A 84 -26.08 49.49 -67.10
CA PRO A 84 -25.95 50.64 -66.18
C PRO A 84 -25.95 50.24 -64.70
N ILE A 85 -25.17 49.20 -64.36
CA ILE A 85 -25.15 48.68 -63.01
C ILE A 85 -23.67 48.75 -62.53
N SER A 86 -23.42 49.61 -61.58
CA SER A 86 -22.15 49.67 -60.82
C SER A 86 -22.14 48.53 -59.79
N LEU A 87 -21.43 47.48 -60.04
CA LEU A 87 -21.24 46.40 -59.04
C LEU A 87 -20.18 46.83 -58.01
N PRO A 88 -20.44 46.62 -56.69
CA PRO A 88 -19.52 47.07 -55.66
C PRO A 88 -18.25 46.20 -55.67
N LYS A 89 -17.11 46.84 -55.39
CA LYS A 89 -15.82 46.20 -55.24
C LYS A 89 -15.69 45.70 -53.78
N VAL A 90 -15.32 44.40 -53.60
CA VAL A 90 -15.08 43.85 -52.26
C VAL A 90 -13.80 44.47 -51.71
N SER A 91 -13.83 44.92 -50.44
CA SER A 91 -12.65 45.52 -49.75
C SER A 91 -11.56 44.46 -49.57
N LYS A 92 -10.28 44.89 -49.72
CA LYS A 92 -9.11 44.07 -49.44
C LYS A 92 -8.96 43.77 -47.93
N ASP A 93 -9.39 44.68 -47.09
CA ASP A 93 -9.48 44.55 -45.64
C ASP A 93 -10.80 43.89 -45.27
N GLN A 94 -10.73 42.79 -44.55
CA GLN A 94 -11.88 42.00 -44.13
C GLN A 94 -11.88 41.80 -42.62
N TYR A 95 -13.00 41.94 -42.01
CA TYR A 95 -13.18 41.81 -40.57
C TYR A 95 -14.37 40.93 -40.28
N LYS A 96 -14.24 39.98 -39.34
CA LYS A 96 -15.35 39.20 -38.83
C LYS A 96 -15.19 38.82 -37.38
N VAL A 97 -16.28 38.83 -36.63
CA VAL A 97 -16.41 38.21 -35.34
C VAL A 97 -17.47 37.15 -35.48
N VAL A 98 -17.13 35.90 -35.06
CA VAL A 98 -17.99 34.72 -35.20
C VAL A 98 -18.19 34.12 -33.85
N GLY A 99 -19.42 33.99 -33.39
CA GLY A 99 -19.84 33.13 -32.28
C GLY A 99 -20.28 31.77 -32.84
N GLU A 100 -19.64 30.69 -32.45
CA GLU A 100 -20.05 29.34 -32.86
C GLU A 100 -20.53 28.55 -31.62
N VAL A 101 -21.69 27.90 -31.77
CA VAL A 101 -22.16 26.86 -30.86
C VAL A 101 -22.12 25.55 -31.60
N SER A 102 -21.36 24.59 -31.10
CA SER A 102 -21.25 23.25 -31.68
C SER A 102 -21.69 22.17 -30.68
N GLN A 103 -22.44 21.20 -31.16
CA GLN A 103 -22.98 20.10 -30.38
C GLN A 103 -22.52 18.78 -30.98
N LEU A 104 -21.72 18.02 -30.19
CA LEU A 104 -21.34 16.67 -30.57
C LEU A 104 -22.51 15.71 -30.41
N LEU A 105 -22.88 15.00 -31.50
CA LEU A 105 -23.91 13.96 -31.49
C LEU A 105 -23.30 12.56 -31.40
N TYR A 106 -22.22 12.34 -32.17
CA TYR A 106 -21.52 11.06 -32.22
C TYR A 106 -20.03 11.28 -32.49
N ASN A 107 -19.17 10.58 -31.72
CA ASN A 107 -17.69 10.69 -31.85
C ASN A 107 -16.99 9.35 -32.02
N GLY A 108 -17.63 8.39 -32.68
CA GLY A 108 -17.03 7.06 -32.86
C GLY A 108 -16.88 6.26 -31.54
N GLY A 109 -17.59 6.64 -30.47
CA GLY A 109 -17.47 5.98 -29.17
C GLY A 109 -16.27 6.43 -28.33
N ALA A 110 -15.53 7.47 -28.75
CA ALA A 110 -14.33 7.97 -28.04
C ALA A 110 -14.64 8.36 -26.58
N THR A 111 -15.75 9.09 -26.33
CA THR A 111 -16.14 9.45 -24.95
C THR A 111 -16.44 8.21 -24.11
N ARG A 112 -17.07 7.19 -24.68
CA ARG A 112 -17.35 5.94 -23.97
C ARG A 112 -16.06 5.21 -23.61
N ALA A 113 -15.13 5.09 -24.57
CA ALA A 113 -13.81 4.48 -24.33
C ALA A 113 -13.00 5.26 -23.29
N GLN A 114 -13.03 6.61 -23.37
CA GLN A 114 -12.38 7.49 -22.39
C GLN A 114 -12.94 7.26 -20.97
N LYS A 115 -14.26 7.14 -20.79
CA LYS A 115 -14.88 6.86 -19.48
C LYS A 115 -14.49 5.48 -18.96
N GLN A 116 -14.40 4.47 -19.83
CA GLN A 116 -13.92 3.15 -19.44
C GLN A 116 -12.45 3.20 -19.01
N LEU A 117 -11.63 3.96 -19.73
CA LEU A 117 -10.22 4.14 -19.39
C LEU A 117 -10.04 4.81 -18.03
N ILE A 118 -10.80 5.88 -17.73
CA ILE A 118 -10.78 6.57 -16.44
C ILE A 118 -11.07 5.57 -15.32
N LYS A 119 -12.16 4.79 -15.43
CA LYS A 119 -12.52 3.77 -14.43
C LYS A 119 -11.44 2.71 -14.24
N ALA A 120 -10.89 2.20 -15.34
CA ALA A 120 -9.84 1.19 -15.27
C ALA A 120 -8.55 1.73 -14.63
N GLN A 121 -8.16 2.97 -14.95
CA GLN A 121 -6.99 3.63 -14.33
C GLN A 121 -7.21 3.89 -12.83
N SER A 122 -8.40 4.33 -12.42
CA SER A 122 -8.75 4.49 -11.01
C SER A 122 -8.70 3.16 -10.26
N ALA A 123 -9.17 2.06 -10.88
CA ALA A 123 -9.08 0.73 -10.29
C ALA A 123 -7.62 0.25 -10.12
N VAL A 124 -6.74 0.54 -11.08
CA VAL A 124 -5.29 0.27 -10.95
C VAL A 124 -4.69 1.06 -9.81
N GLN A 125 -5.03 2.36 -9.68
CA GLN A 125 -4.53 3.20 -8.60
C GLN A 125 -5.03 2.72 -7.23
N ALA A 126 -6.31 2.35 -7.11
CA ALA A 126 -6.87 1.79 -5.88
C ALA A 126 -6.19 0.47 -5.51
N GLN A 127 -5.93 -0.41 -6.49
CA GLN A 127 -5.23 -1.67 -6.26
C GLN A 127 -3.77 -1.46 -5.84
N ALA A 128 -3.10 -0.43 -6.35
CA ALA A 128 -1.75 -0.06 -5.91
C ALA A 128 -1.73 0.39 -4.43
N VAL A 129 -2.78 1.09 -3.97
CA VAL A 129 -2.96 1.43 -2.54
C VAL A 129 -3.15 0.16 -1.71
N GLU A 130 -4.01 -0.78 -2.14
CA GLU A 130 -4.21 -2.06 -1.44
C GLU A 130 -2.91 -2.88 -1.34
N THR A 131 -2.09 -2.89 -2.39
CA THR A 131 -0.76 -3.52 -2.37
C THR A 131 0.17 -2.86 -1.35
N GLN A 132 0.16 -1.52 -1.25
CA GLN A 132 0.94 -0.79 -0.24
C GLN A 132 0.45 -1.08 1.18
N LEU A 133 -0.87 -1.15 1.40
CA LEU A 133 -1.47 -1.49 2.69
C LEU A 133 -1.17 -2.95 3.07
N TYR A 134 -1.11 -3.86 2.08
CA TYR A 134 -0.71 -5.24 2.32
C TYR A 134 0.73 -5.35 2.83
N ALA A 135 1.65 -4.56 2.28
CA ALA A 135 3.05 -4.55 2.73
C ALA A 135 3.23 -4.09 4.20
N LEU A 136 2.23 -3.43 4.81
CA LEU A 136 2.24 -3.09 6.23
C LEU A 136 2.16 -4.32 7.12
N LYS A 137 1.48 -5.39 6.68
CA LYS A 137 1.34 -6.62 7.46
C LYS A 137 2.71 -7.16 7.90
N GLN A 138 3.70 -7.17 6.99
CA GLN A 138 5.05 -7.63 7.32
C GLN A 138 5.71 -6.79 8.42
N ARG A 139 5.52 -5.47 8.40
CA ARG A 139 6.10 -4.57 9.43
C ARG A 139 5.43 -4.76 10.78
N VAL A 140 4.10 -4.87 10.78
CA VAL A 140 3.31 -5.12 11.99
C VAL A 140 3.67 -6.49 12.57
N SER A 141 3.78 -7.53 11.73
CA SER A 141 4.21 -8.88 12.11
C SER A 141 5.57 -8.86 12.82
N ASN A 142 6.56 -8.20 12.23
CA ASN A 142 7.91 -8.13 12.82
C ASN A 142 7.90 -7.46 14.22
N LEU A 143 7.12 -6.40 14.40
CA LEU A 143 6.99 -5.74 15.70
C LEU A 143 6.25 -6.61 16.71
N TYR A 144 5.16 -7.24 16.28
CA TYR A 144 4.35 -8.12 17.12
C TYR A 144 5.17 -9.30 17.65
N PHE A 145 5.86 -10.03 16.77
CA PHE A 145 6.73 -11.13 17.17
C PHE A 145 7.95 -10.67 17.97
N GLY A 146 8.43 -9.44 17.71
CA GLY A 146 9.45 -8.79 18.54
C GLY A 146 9.00 -8.62 19.99
N VAL A 147 7.79 -8.13 20.22
CA VAL A 147 7.22 -8.01 21.59
C VAL A 147 7.07 -9.38 22.23
N LEU A 148 6.53 -10.39 21.50
CA LEU A 148 6.38 -11.74 22.05
C LEU A 148 7.72 -12.37 22.47
N LEU A 149 8.78 -12.15 21.69
CA LEU A 149 10.12 -12.63 22.03
C LEU A 149 10.64 -11.99 23.30
N ILE A 150 10.51 -10.66 23.41
CA ILE A 150 10.99 -9.94 24.59
C ILE A 150 10.18 -10.30 25.84
N ASP A 151 8.86 -10.51 25.72
CA ASP A 151 8.04 -10.99 26.82
C ASP A 151 8.48 -12.37 27.33
N ALA A 152 8.81 -13.27 26.41
CA ALA A 152 9.36 -14.58 26.76
C ALA A 152 10.72 -14.47 27.45
N GLN A 153 11.61 -13.57 26.97
CA GLN A 153 12.91 -13.31 27.58
C GLN A 153 12.78 -12.66 28.97
N LEU A 154 11.85 -11.73 29.17
CA LEU A 154 11.56 -11.14 30.49
C LEU A 154 11.07 -12.19 31.48
N SER A 155 10.18 -13.07 31.05
CA SER A 155 9.68 -14.17 31.89
C SER A 155 10.81 -15.14 32.30
N GLN A 156 11.71 -15.50 31.37
CA GLN A 156 12.86 -16.33 31.66
C GLN A 156 13.86 -15.62 32.59
N ASN A 157 14.12 -14.33 32.37
CA ASN A 157 14.98 -13.53 33.23
C ASN A 157 14.44 -13.48 34.70
N GLN A 158 13.14 -13.33 34.87
CA GLN A 158 12.50 -13.36 36.18
C GLN A 158 12.74 -14.69 36.90
N LEU A 159 12.57 -15.84 36.25
CA LEU A 159 12.87 -17.17 36.81
C LEU A 159 14.34 -17.31 37.17
N ASN A 160 15.25 -16.73 36.41
CA ASN A 160 16.68 -16.73 36.70
C ASN A 160 16.98 -15.89 37.93
N VAL A 161 16.38 -14.72 38.09
CA VAL A 161 16.50 -13.88 39.29
C VAL A 161 16.04 -14.64 40.52
N GLU A 162 14.89 -15.31 40.49
CA GLU A 162 14.37 -16.11 41.61
C GLU A 162 15.33 -17.24 41.99
N THR A 163 15.91 -17.91 40.98
CA THR A 163 16.88 -18.98 41.20
C THR A 163 18.13 -18.46 41.92
N VAL A 164 18.75 -17.39 41.40
CA VAL A 164 19.98 -16.81 41.98
C VAL A 164 19.71 -16.18 43.34
N GLN A 165 18.55 -15.55 43.53
CA GLN A 165 18.16 -14.99 44.83
C GLN A 165 18.04 -16.05 45.92
N SER A 166 17.42 -17.21 45.63
CA SER A 166 17.34 -18.35 46.53
C SER A 166 18.74 -18.87 46.94
N GLN A 167 19.66 -18.90 45.97
CA GLN A 167 21.05 -19.31 46.25
C GLN A 167 21.80 -18.27 47.09
N LEU A 168 21.55 -16.97 46.88
CA LEU A 168 22.15 -15.91 47.67
C LEU A 168 21.72 -16.01 49.14
N GLU A 169 20.42 -16.24 49.41
CA GLU A 169 19.92 -16.40 50.78
C GLU A 169 20.59 -17.57 51.54
N LYS A 170 20.79 -18.71 50.85
CA LYS A 170 21.53 -19.86 51.39
C LYS A 170 23.01 -19.50 51.64
N ALA A 171 23.66 -18.85 50.70
CA ALA A 171 25.06 -18.46 50.82
C ALA A 171 25.30 -17.41 51.92
N GLU A 172 24.39 -16.45 52.07
CA GLU A 172 24.47 -15.47 53.21
C GLU A 172 24.29 -16.14 54.56
N THR A 173 23.40 -17.15 54.65
CA THR A 173 23.25 -17.96 55.89
C THR A 173 24.52 -18.79 56.16
N ALA A 174 25.06 -19.41 55.15
CA ALA A 174 26.33 -20.18 55.25
C ALA A 174 27.53 -19.27 55.64
N LEU A 175 27.58 -18.04 55.14
CA LEU A 175 28.60 -17.06 55.50
C LEU A 175 28.50 -16.68 56.99
N LYS A 176 27.27 -16.44 57.50
CA LYS A 176 27.05 -16.16 58.94
C LYS A 176 27.52 -17.32 59.81
N ASN A 177 27.40 -18.54 59.34
CA ASN A 177 27.85 -19.75 60.03
C ASN A 177 29.31 -20.08 59.77
N GLY A 178 30.08 -19.28 59.01
CA GLY A 178 31.48 -19.49 58.70
C GLY A 178 31.75 -20.66 57.74
N THR A 179 30.77 -21.17 57.03
CA THR A 179 30.86 -22.35 56.15
C THR A 179 31.03 -22.01 54.68
N THR A 180 31.02 -20.70 54.30
CA THR A 180 31.33 -20.26 52.91
C THR A 180 32.20 -19.01 52.92
N LEU A 181 32.72 -18.63 51.76
CA LEU A 181 33.59 -17.46 51.58
C LEU A 181 32.77 -16.21 51.20
N PRO A 182 33.20 -15.01 51.60
CA PRO A 182 32.56 -13.74 51.19
C PRO A 182 32.52 -13.57 49.66
N SER A 183 33.53 -14.12 48.93
CA SER A 183 33.62 -14.12 47.46
C SER A 183 32.43 -14.82 46.81
N ASN A 184 31.92 -15.92 47.40
CA ASN A 184 30.76 -16.66 46.87
C ASN A 184 29.48 -15.82 46.94
N VAL A 185 29.27 -15.07 48.04
CA VAL A 185 28.18 -14.13 48.20
C VAL A 185 28.32 -12.97 47.23
N ALA A 186 29.53 -12.43 47.03
CA ALA A 186 29.77 -11.33 46.11
C ALA A 186 29.49 -11.74 44.67
N GLU A 187 29.85 -12.99 44.27
CA GLU A 187 29.59 -13.51 42.91
C GLU A 187 28.08 -13.64 42.62
N LEU A 188 27.28 -14.16 43.56
CA LEU A 188 25.83 -14.23 43.43
C LEU A 188 25.19 -12.83 43.33
N LYS A 189 25.70 -11.86 44.12
CA LYS A 189 25.25 -10.45 44.02
C LYS A 189 25.61 -9.84 42.65
N ALA A 190 26.81 -10.13 42.14
CA ALA A 190 27.21 -9.67 40.79
C ALA A 190 26.32 -10.25 39.71
N GLU A 191 25.94 -11.52 39.80
CA GLU A 191 25.00 -12.15 38.87
C GLU A 191 23.60 -11.52 38.93
N LEU A 192 23.07 -11.20 40.11
CA LEU A 192 21.80 -10.46 40.24
C LEU A 192 21.85 -9.08 39.57
N VAL A 193 22.98 -8.37 39.70
CA VAL A 193 23.16 -7.08 39.00
C VAL A 193 23.18 -7.30 37.48
N HIS A 194 23.84 -8.35 36.98
CA HIS A 194 23.85 -8.71 35.58
C HIS A 194 22.42 -8.99 35.05
N LEU A 195 21.64 -9.79 35.75
CA LEU A 195 20.24 -10.07 35.44
C LEU A 195 19.36 -8.81 35.46
N ALA A 196 19.61 -7.90 36.41
CA ALA A 196 18.92 -6.60 36.46
C ALA A 196 19.25 -5.71 35.22
N MET A 197 20.50 -5.70 34.76
CA MET A 197 20.91 -5.00 33.53
C MET A 197 20.19 -5.59 32.32
N GLN A 198 20.16 -6.91 32.16
CA GLN A 198 19.44 -7.59 31.06
C GLN A 198 17.95 -7.25 31.09
N ARG A 199 17.33 -7.24 32.27
CA ARG A 199 15.92 -6.85 32.44
C ARG A 199 15.69 -5.42 31.96
N THR A 200 16.56 -4.48 32.29
CA THR A 200 16.46 -3.09 31.85
C THR A 200 16.51 -2.99 30.31
N GLU A 201 17.40 -3.75 29.65
CA GLU A 201 17.49 -3.81 28.18
C GLU A 201 16.22 -4.38 27.55
N TYR A 202 15.68 -5.46 28.12
CA TYR A 202 14.44 -6.07 27.63
C TYR A 202 13.24 -5.15 27.79
N GLU A 203 13.07 -4.52 28.97
CA GLU A 203 12.00 -3.56 29.21
C GLU A 203 12.06 -2.35 28.26
N ALA A 204 13.24 -1.80 28.03
CA ALA A 204 13.44 -0.71 27.07
C ALA A 204 13.12 -1.14 25.63
N THR A 205 13.56 -2.33 25.24
CA THR A 205 13.27 -2.88 23.89
C THR A 205 11.79 -3.18 23.70
N LYS A 206 11.12 -3.74 24.73
CA LYS A 206 9.67 -3.95 24.72
C LYS A 206 8.93 -2.63 24.54
N ALA A 207 9.28 -1.63 25.33
CA ALA A 207 8.66 -0.30 25.24
C ALA A 207 8.81 0.31 23.86
N MET A 208 9.99 0.19 23.24
CA MET A 208 10.25 0.63 21.87
C MET A 208 9.34 -0.08 20.87
N TYR A 209 9.26 -1.41 20.90
CA TYR A 209 8.41 -2.17 19.98
C TYR A 209 6.93 -1.85 20.16
N LEU A 210 6.44 -1.75 21.40
CA LEU A 210 5.07 -1.36 21.70
C LEU A 210 4.76 0.05 21.20
N GLN A 211 5.66 1.01 21.35
CA GLN A 211 5.48 2.37 20.86
C GLN A 211 5.45 2.41 19.31
N MET A 212 6.31 1.65 18.66
CA MET A 212 6.28 1.55 17.19
C MET A 212 4.97 0.89 16.71
N LEU A 213 4.53 -0.18 17.36
CA LEU A 213 3.27 -0.85 17.04
C LEU A 213 2.08 0.08 17.29
N SER A 214 2.04 0.79 18.43
CA SER A 214 1.06 1.82 18.77
C SER A 214 0.94 2.87 17.67
N THR A 215 2.07 3.34 17.14
CA THR A 215 2.11 4.31 16.03
C THR A 215 1.47 3.75 14.76
N PHE A 216 1.67 2.46 14.44
CA PHE A 216 1.04 1.84 13.27
C PHE A 216 -0.46 1.64 13.44
N ILE A 217 -0.89 1.16 14.62
CA ILE A 217 -2.31 0.81 14.84
C ILE A 217 -3.18 1.98 15.33
N GLY A 218 -2.58 3.11 15.69
CA GLY A 218 -3.29 4.28 16.19
C GLY A 218 -3.96 4.08 17.55
N LYS A 219 -3.53 3.07 18.33
CA LYS A 219 -4.02 2.77 19.67
C LYS A 219 -2.86 2.81 20.65
N ASP A 220 -3.04 3.46 21.79
CA ASP A 220 -2.01 3.48 22.83
C ASP A 220 -1.82 2.08 23.43
N LEU A 221 -0.56 1.65 23.54
CA LEU A 221 -0.16 0.36 24.08
C LEU A 221 0.77 0.59 25.29
N PRO A 222 0.26 0.53 26.51
CA PRO A 222 1.07 0.65 27.71
C PRO A 222 2.06 -0.52 27.84
N SER A 223 3.11 -0.35 28.66
CA SER A 223 4.21 -1.30 28.81
C SER A 223 3.80 -2.69 29.35
N ASP A 224 2.65 -2.77 30.03
CA ASP A 224 2.06 -4.00 30.54
C ASP A 224 1.12 -4.69 29.54
N THR A 225 1.03 -4.18 28.30
CA THR A 225 0.24 -4.80 27.23
C THR A 225 0.71 -6.24 26.99
N VAL A 226 -0.25 -7.17 26.99
CA VAL A 226 -0.02 -8.58 26.67
C VAL A 226 -0.58 -8.87 25.28
N LEU A 227 0.29 -9.38 24.40
CA LEU A 227 -0.10 -9.83 23.06
C LEU A 227 -0.44 -11.32 23.09
N ASN A 228 -1.46 -11.70 22.29
CA ASN A 228 -1.83 -13.11 22.16
C ASN A 228 -0.80 -13.86 21.32
N ARG A 229 -0.33 -15.02 21.77
CA ARG A 229 0.54 -15.88 20.96
C ARG A 229 -0.28 -16.50 19.83
N PRO A 230 0.05 -16.25 18.55
CA PRO A 230 -0.70 -16.82 17.42
C PRO A 230 -0.65 -18.35 17.44
N LYS A 231 -1.73 -18.97 17.02
CA LYS A 231 -1.73 -20.42 16.79
C LYS A 231 -1.01 -20.76 15.49
N PRO A 232 -0.37 -21.92 15.39
CA PRO A 232 0.18 -22.38 14.12
C PRO A 232 -0.88 -22.36 13.01
N ILE A 233 -0.54 -21.80 11.85
CA ILE A 233 -1.44 -21.66 10.72
C ILE A 233 -1.31 -22.90 9.82
N THR A 234 -2.44 -23.46 9.40
CA THR A 234 -2.44 -24.45 8.32
C THR A 234 -2.35 -23.71 7.00
N LEU A 235 -1.24 -23.89 6.30
CA LEU A 235 -0.94 -23.14 5.08
C LEU A 235 -1.61 -23.79 3.88
N GLY A 236 -2.31 -23.01 3.09
CA GLY A 236 -2.84 -23.40 1.79
C GLY A 236 -1.77 -23.29 0.69
N THR A 237 -2.19 -23.53 -0.56
CA THR A 237 -1.32 -23.49 -1.75
C THR A 237 -1.69 -22.39 -2.73
N ALA A 238 -2.78 -21.66 -2.47
CA ALA A 238 -3.29 -20.64 -3.37
C ALA A 238 -2.54 -19.32 -3.15
N ASN A 239 -2.33 -18.55 -4.22
CA ASN A 239 -1.70 -17.25 -4.16
C ASN A 239 -2.76 -16.16 -4.40
N HIS A 240 -3.14 -15.47 -3.34
CA HIS A 240 -4.14 -14.39 -3.33
C HIS A 240 -3.50 -12.99 -3.16
N ARG A 241 -2.23 -12.85 -3.49
CA ARG A 241 -1.51 -11.58 -3.41
C ARG A 241 -2.21 -10.45 -4.18
N PRO A 242 -2.38 -9.27 -3.57
CA PRO A 242 -3.04 -8.13 -4.23
C PRO A 242 -2.32 -7.64 -5.48
N GLU A 243 -1.02 -7.91 -5.63
CA GLU A 243 -0.23 -7.58 -6.82
C GLU A 243 -0.74 -8.32 -8.07
N LEU A 244 -1.22 -9.57 -7.94
CA LEU A 244 -1.75 -10.33 -9.07
C LEU A 244 -2.96 -9.66 -9.69
N LYS A 245 -3.89 -9.19 -8.85
CA LYS A 245 -5.03 -8.40 -9.29
C LYS A 245 -4.58 -7.08 -9.94
N GLY A 246 -3.48 -6.49 -9.46
CA GLY A 246 -2.87 -5.31 -10.08
C GLY A 246 -2.46 -5.55 -11.53
N PHE A 247 -1.82 -6.69 -11.84
CA PHE A 247 -1.47 -7.07 -13.22
C PHE A 247 -2.71 -7.27 -14.10
N ASP A 248 -3.75 -7.93 -13.59
CA ASP A 248 -4.99 -8.15 -14.34
C ASP A 248 -5.71 -6.83 -14.66
N LEU A 249 -5.73 -5.88 -13.73
CA LEU A 249 -6.28 -4.53 -13.96
C LEU A 249 -5.45 -3.72 -14.95
N GLN A 250 -4.12 -3.80 -14.91
CA GLN A 250 -3.25 -3.15 -15.88
C GLN A 250 -3.45 -3.72 -17.29
N GLN A 251 -3.61 -5.04 -17.45
CA GLN A 251 -3.97 -5.66 -18.71
C GLN A 251 -5.31 -5.12 -19.26
N SER A 252 -6.31 -4.96 -18.38
CA SER A 252 -7.59 -4.37 -18.76
C SER A 252 -7.45 -2.93 -19.26
N VAL A 253 -6.54 -2.13 -18.70
CA VAL A 253 -6.23 -0.77 -19.21
C VAL A 253 -5.70 -0.83 -20.63
N LEU A 254 -4.75 -1.74 -20.93
CA LEU A 254 -4.19 -1.91 -22.28
C LEU A 254 -5.28 -2.32 -23.30
N ASP A 255 -6.18 -3.22 -22.90
CA ASP A 255 -7.29 -3.66 -23.76
C ASP A 255 -8.26 -2.51 -24.08
N ILE A 256 -8.51 -1.62 -23.09
CA ILE A 256 -9.35 -0.43 -23.30
C ILE A 256 -8.63 0.59 -24.18
N GLN A 257 -7.33 0.79 -24.01
CA GLN A 257 -6.53 1.65 -24.89
C GLN A 257 -6.56 1.16 -26.33
N GLY A 258 -6.50 -0.16 -26.55
CA GLY A 258 -6.66 -0.75 -27.88
C GLY A 258 -8.00 -0.41 -28.54
N ARG A 259 -9.09 -0.42 -27.77
CA ARG A 259 -10.42 0.02 -28.22
C ARG A 259 -10.49 1.52 -28.48
N GLN A 260 -9.80 2.32 -27.69
CA GLN A 260 -9.74 3.78 -27.88
C GLN A 260 -9.05 4.14 -29.20
N LEU A 261 -7.95 3.45 -29.58
CA LEU A 261 -7.31 3.64 -30.87
C LEU A 261 -8.28 3.46 -32.05
N THR A 262 -9.21 2.50 -31.92
CA THR A 262 -10.25 2.27 -32.96
C THR A 262 -11.17 3.47 -33.09
N SER A 263 -11.48 4.16 -31.98
CA SER A 263 -12.39 5.32 -32.02
C SER A 263 -11.77 6.56 -32.69
N GLU A 264 -10.45 6.65 -32.83
CA GLU A 264 -9.75 7.81 -33.41
C GLU A 264 -10.05 8.00 -34.89
N TYR A 265 -10.28 6.90 -35.64
CA TYR A 265 -10.55 6.94 -37.09
C TYR A 265 -12.01 6.70 -37.46
N LEU A 266 -12.91 6.65 -36.47
CA LEU A 266 -14.34 6.57 -36.73
C LEU A 266 -14.95 7.95 -37.05
N LEU A 267 -16.04 7.92 -37.80
CA LEU A 267 -16.80 9.12 -38.19
C LEU A 267 -17.29 9.85 -36.93
N LYS A 268 -17.18 11.20 -36.97
CA LYS A 268 -17.75 12.09 -35.95
C LYS A 268 -18.88 12.90 -36.58
N ILE A 269 -19.97 13.06 -35.85
CA ILE A 269 -21.16 13.78 -36.27
C ILE A 269 -21.48 14.86 -35.24
N GLY A 270 -21.65 16.08 -35.69
CA GLY A 270 -22.04 17.21 -34.81
C GLY A 270 -22.99 18.17 -35.50
N LEU A 271 -23.73 18.93 -34.72
CA LEU A 271 -24.46 20.11 -35.15
C LEU A 271 -23.60 21.34 -34.90
N PHE A 272 -23.77 22.35 -35.74
CA PHE A 272 -23.18 23.65 -35.45
C PHE A 272 -24.15 24.78 -35.83
N PHE A 273 -24.04 25.88 -35.11
CA PHE A 273 -24.65 27.16 -35.40
C PHE A 273 -23.62 28.24 -35.27
N GLN A 274 -23.43 29.04 -36.29
CA GLN A 274 -22.54 30.19 -36.31
C GLN A 274 -23.36 31.45 -36.50
N GLY A 275 -23.24 32.42 -35.62
CA GLY A 275 -23.67 33.79 -35.78
C GLY A 275 -22.44 34.67 -35.95
N ALA A 276 -22.45 35.52 -36.98
CA ALA A 276 -21.30 36.37 -37.30
C ALA A 276 -21.71 37.80 -37.62
N TYR A 277 -20.81 38.74 -37.30
CA TYR A 277 -20.83 40.11 -37.74
C TYR A 277 -19.52 40.44 -38.42
N GLY A 278 -19.61 40.98 -39.66
CA GLY A 278 -18.40 41.24 -40.40
C GLY A 278 -18.61 41.81 -41.80
N ARG A 279 -17.47 42.06 -42.48
CA ARG A 279 -17.39 42.50 -43.87
C ARG A 279 -16.31 41.73 -44.59
N PRO A 280 -16.60 41.07 -45.77
CA PRO A 280 -17.92 40.90 -46.33
C PRO A 280 -18.76 39.91 -45.56
N THR A 281 -20.11 39.94 -45.77
CA THR A 281 -21.07 38.96 -45.28
C THR A 281 -21.15 37.77 -46.25
N LEU A 282 -22.14 36.86 -46.04
CA LEU A 282 -22.47 35.81 -47.05
C LEU A 282 -22.90 36.41 -48.38
N ASN A 283 -23.47 37.61 -48.38
CA ASN A 283 -23.76 38.35 -49.59
C ASN A 283 -22.54 39.21 -49.98
N ILE A 284 -21.65 38.64 -50.78
CA ILE A 284 -20.42 39.28 -51.22
C ILE A 284 -20.65 40.54 -52.07
N ILE A 285 -21.84 40.75 -52.61
CA ILE A 285 -22.21 41.93 -53.40
C ILE A 285 -22.43 43.15 -52.46
N LYS A 286 -22.81 42.93 -51.21
CA LYS A 286 -22.92 43.99 -50.20
C LYS A 286 -21.58 44.08 -49.42
N ASN A 287 -20.76 45.09 -49.78
CA ASN A 287 -19.49 45.34 -49.08
C ASN A 287 -19.69 46.20 -47.83
N GLU A 288 -20.60 45.76 -46.95
CA GLU A 288 -20.99 46.43 -45.72
C GLU A 288 -20.87 45.49 -44.50
N PHE A 289 -20.71 46.06 -43.33
CA PHE A 289 -20.80 45.28 -42.09
C PHE A 289 -22.25 44.91 -41.81
N ASP A 290 -22.50 43.60 -41.69
CA ASP A 290 -23.84 43.09 -41.37
C ASP A 290 -23.78 41.76 -40.62
N PHE A 291 -24.93 41.38 -40.02
CA PHE A 291 -25.08 40.11 -39.34
C PHE A 291 -25.49 39.00 -40.31
N TYR A 292 -24.93 37.84 -40.12
CA TYR A 292 -25.33 36.62 -40.81
C TYR A 292 -25.23 35.39 -39.94
N TYR A 293 -25.88 34.32 -40.25
CA TYR A 293 -25.75 33.03 -39.56
C TYR A 293 -25.61 31.88 -40.57
N ILE A 294 -25.00 30.79 -40.06
CA ILE A 294 -24.87 29.52 -40.74
C ILE A 294 -25.21 28.44 -39.76
N ALA A 295 -26.11 27.51 -40.08
CA ALA A 295 -26.41 26.35 -39.27
C ALA A 295 -26.32 25.08 -40.11
N GLY A 296 -25.88 23.99 -39.52
CA GLY A 296 -25.77 22.76 -40.29
C GLY A 296 -25.31 21.56 -39.45
N VAL A 297 -25.16 20.44 -40.17
CA VAL A 297 -24.57 19.20 -39.69
C VAL A 297 -23.12 19.12 -40.18
N ARG A 298 -22.19 18.86 -39.26
CA ARG A 298 -20.78 18.67 -39.59
C ARG A 298 -20.45 17.18 -39.49
N LEU A 299 -20.04 16.59 -40.59
CA LEU A 299 -19.47 15.25 -40.65
C LEU A 299 -17.95 15.39 -40.73
N GLN A 300 -17.24 14.76 -39.80
CA GLN A 300 -15.78 14.79 -39.76
C GLN A 300 -15.24 13.35 -39.75
N TRP A 301 -14.48 13.01 -40.73
CA TRP A 301 -13.83 11.71 -40.86
C TRP A 301 -12.32 11.93 -41.04
N ASN A 302 -11.56 11.68 -40.00
CA ASN A 302 -10.11 11.81 -40.02
C ASN A 302 -9.49 10.43 -40.23
N LEU A 303 -8.87 10.22 -41.38
CA LEU A 303 -8.20 8.97 -41.74
C LEU A 303 -6.71 8.95 -41.42
N SER A 304 -6.12 10.11 -41.07
CA SER A 304 -4.68 10.21 -40.72
C SER A 304 -4.23 9.26 -39.60
N PRO A 305 -5.04 8.99 -38.56
CA PRO A 305 -4.66 8.03 -37.50
C PRO A 305 -4.38 6.62 -38.06
N LEU A 306 -4.93 6.24 -39.21
CA LEU A 306 -4.67 4.94 -39.83
C LEU A 306 -3.19 4.74 -40.19
N TYR A 307 -2.44 5.81 -40.50
CA TYR A 307 -1.01 5.71 -40.82
C TYR A 307 -0.18 5.18 -39.68
N SER A 308 -0.56 5.49 -38.43
CA SER A 308 0.16 5.07 -37.24
C SER A 308 -0.53 3.92 -36.46
N LEU A 309 -1.71 3.48 -36.93
CA LEU A 309 -2.54 2.51 -36.19
C LEU A 309 -1.82 1.18 -35.93
N SER A 310 -1.14 0.65 -36.97
CA SER A 310 -0.39 -0.60 -36.84
C SER A 310 0.71 -0.51 -35.81
N ASN A 311 1.51 0.56 -35.86
CA ASN A 311 2.58 0.78 -34.88
C ASN A 311 2.05 1.01 -33.45
N LYS A 312 0.95 1.76 -33.29
CA LYS A 312 0.31 1.95 -31.99
C LYS A 312 -0.21 0.63 -31.41
N LYS A 313 -0.80 -0.25 -32.24
CA LYS A 313 -1.22 -1.59 -31.80
C LYS A 313 -0.04 -2.46 -31.40
N GLN A 314 1.05 -2.43 -32.17
CA GLN A 314 2.28 -3.16 -31.81
C GLN A 314 2.88 -2.66 -30.51
N LEU A 315 2.89 -1.34 -30.27
CA LEU A 315 3.36 -0.77 -29.00
C LEU A 315 2.50 -1.25 -27.81
N LEU A 316 1.18 -1.30 -27.95
CA LEU A 316 0.31 -1.85 -26.89
C LEU A 316 0.56 -3.36 -26.68
N GLN A 317 0.82 -4.11 -27.74
CA GLN A 317 1.18 -5.52 -27.62
C GLN A 317 2.50 -5.69 -26.86
N LEU A 318 3.54 -4.91 -27.20
CA LEU A 318 4.82 -4.94 -26.48
C LEU A 318 4.68 -4.54 -25.01
N GLN A 319 3.79 -3.58 -24.70
CA GLN A 319 3.47 -3.25 -23.30
C GLN A 319 2.79 -4.42 -22.57
N GLY A 320 1.89 -5.15 -23.23
CA GLY A 320 1.27 -6.35 -22.69
C GLY A 320 2.28 -7.50 -22.48
N GLU A 321 3.23 -7.66 -23.39
CA GLU A 321 4.32 -8.64 -23.24
C GLU A 321 5.25 -8.27 -22.08
N SER A 322 5.58 -6.98 -21.91
CA SER A 322 6.33 -6.48 -20.75
C SER A 322 5.59 -6.74 -19.44
N LEU A 323 4.28 -6.43 -19.38
CA LEU A 323 3.44 -6.70 -18.21
C LEU A 323 3.40 -8.20 -17.87
N SER A 324 3.35 -9.06 -18.90
CA SER A 324 3.41 -10.51 -18.70
C SER A 324 4.77 -10.97 -18.17
N ALA A 325 5.87 -10.34 -18.62
CA ALA A 325 7.21 -10.60 -18.08
C ALA A 325 7.32 -10.18 -16.61
N ASP A 326 6.79 -8.99 -16.25
CA ASP A 326 6.76 -8.51 -14.87
C ASP A 326 5.94 -9.45 -13.96
N ARG A 327 4.78 -9.92 -14.44
CA ARG A 327 3.97 -10.92 -13.71
C ARG A 327 4.74 -12.23 -13.48
N LYS A 328 5.45 -12.72 -14.50
CA LYS A 328 6.28 -13.94 -14.37
C LYS A 328 7.42 -13.74 -13.37
N ALA A 329 8.08 -12.59 -13.41
CA ALA A 329 9.13 -12.25 -12.46
C ALA A 329 8.59 -12.19 -11.02
N PHE A 330 7.41 -11.59 -10.82
CA PHE A 330 6.74 -11.57 -9.53
C PHE A 330 6.41 -12.97 -9.03
N LEU A 331 5.84 -13.84 -9.87
CA LEU A 331 5.53 -15.23 -9.50
C LEU A 331 6.79 -16.02 -9.15
N MET A 332 7.88 -15.85 -9.92
CA MET A 332 9.16 -16.47 -9.62
C MET A 332 9.74 -15.99 -8.29
N SER A 333 9.67 -14.69 -7.99
CA SER A 333 10.09 -14.16 -6.68
C SER A 333 9.26 -14.76 -5.55
N THR A 334 7.92 -14.84 -5.72
CA THR A 334 7.03 -15.46 -4.73
C THR A 334 7.39 -16.93 -4.48
N GLU A 335 7.73 -17.70 -5.52
CA GLU A 335 8.16 -19.10 -5.39
C GLU A 335 9.49 -19.24 -4.63
N LEU A 336 10.43 -18.34 -4.90
CA LEU A 336 11.71 -18.29 -4.17
C LEU A 336 11.49 -17.94 -2.69
N ASP A 337 10.65 -16.95 -2.40
CA ASP A 337 10.30 -16.57 -1.04
C ASP A 337 9.61 -17.72 -0.30
N LEU A 338 8.68 -18.42 -0.95
CA LEU A 338 8.04 -19.62 -0.38
C LEU A 338 9.06 -20.71 -0.06
N THR A 339 9.96 -21.00 -0.98
CA THR A 339 11.01 -22.00 -0.78
C THR A 339 11.90 -21.63 0.41
N GLN A 340 12.24 -20.34 0.54
CA GLN A 340 13.01 -19.82 1.66
C GLN A 340 12.27 -20.02 2.99
N GLN A 341 10.97 -19.65 3.06
CA GLN A 341 10.18 -19.78 4.29
C GLN A 341 9.99 -21.27 4.68
N GLN A 342 9.69 -22.14 3.72
CA GLN A 342 9.55 -23.59 3.96
C GLN A 342 10.86 -24.19 4.51
N THR A 343 12.00 -23.81 3.93
CA THR A 343 13.31 -24.25 4.40
C THR A 343 13.59 -23.74 5.82
N GLN A 344 13.23 -22.49 6.10
CA GLN A 344 13.39 -21.88 7.43
C GLN A 344 12.52 -22.59 8.48
N ILE A 345 11.25 -22.89 8.15
CA ILE A 345 10.33 -23.63 9.02
C ILE A 345 10.91 -25.01 9.33
N SER A 346 11.26 -25.80 8.31
CA SER A 346 11.83 -27.14 8.49
C SER A 346 13.11 -27.15 9.30
N LYS A 347 13.96 -26.13 9.12
CA LYS A 347 15.16 -25.92 9.94
C LYS A 347 14.81 -25.66 11.40
N LEU A 348 13.88 -24.74 11.66
CA LEU A 348 13.50 -24.36 13.03
C LEU A 348 12.82 -25.51 13.77
N GLU A 349 11.98 -26.31 13.11
CA GLU A 349 11.39 -27.52 13.68
C GLU A 349 12.45 -28.50 14.17
N ARG A 350 13.48 -28.75 13.35
CA ARG A 350 14.59 -29.64 13.74
C ARG A 350 15.43 -29.04 14.86
N LEU A 351 15.73 -27.75 14.82
CA LEU A 351 16.47 -27.07 15.89
C LEU A 351 15.71 -27.14 17.21
N MET A 352 14.39 -26.96 17.22
CA MET A 352 13.56 -27.04 18.43
C MET A 352 13.58 -28.45 19.07
N GLU A 353 13.64 -29.52 18.27
CA GLU A 353 13.83 -30.86 18.82
C GLU A 353 15.17 -30.99 19.54
N GLN A 354 16.25 -30.50 18.91
CA GLN A 354 17.61 -30.52 19.51
C GLN A 354 17.68 -29.60 20.74
N ASP A 355 17.04 -28.44 20.69
CA ASP A 355 17.00 -27.52 21.84
C ASP A 355 16.28 -28.13 23.04
N LYS A 356 15.16 -28.83 22.84
CA LYS A 356 14.44 -29.55 23.92
C LYS A 356 15.33 -30.58 24.60
N GLU A 357 16.08 -31.34 23.81
CA GLU A 357 17.05 -32.31 24.32
C GLU A 357 18.18 -31.59 25.08
N SER A 358 18.74 -30.51 24.51
CA SER A 358 19.79 -29.69 25.14
C SER A 358 19.32 -29.11 26.48
N VAL A 359 18.10 -28.56 26.54
CA VAL A 359 17.50 -28.02 27.77
C VAL A 359 17.37 -29.11 28.80
N ALA A 360 16.86 -30.29 28.46
CA ALA A 360 16.70 -31.42 29.39
C ALA A 360 18.05 -31.87 29.96
N LEU A 361 19.09 -32.02 29.13
CA LEU A 361 20.43 -32.41 29.57
C LEU A 361 21.07 -31.32 30.44
N ARG A 362 20.97 -30.04 30.05
CA ARG A 362 21.50 -28.92 30.82
C ARG A 362 20.81 -28.74 32.15
N HIS A 363 19.47 -28.96 32.20
CA HIS A 363 18.71 -28.97 33.44
C HIS A 363 19.21 -30.05 34.40
N SER A 364 19.41 -31.28 33.94
CA SER A 364 19.97 -32.37 34.76
C SER A 364 21.35 -32.04 35.32
N VAL A 365 22.21 -31.40 34.50
CA VAL A 365 23.55 -30.94 34.90
C VAL A 365 23.45 -29.86 35.97
N ALA A 366 22.57 -28.88 35.78
CA ALA A 366 22.37 -27.79 36.75
C ALA A 366 21.83 -28.31 38.07
N GLN A 367 20.89 -29.25 38.06
CA GLN A 367 20.37 -29.93 39.26
C GLN A 367 21.47 -30.69 40.01
N ALA A 368 22.31 -31.46 39.29
CA ALA A 368 23.43 -32.14 39.90
C ALA A 368 24.45 -31.15 40.52
N ALA A 369 24.75 -30.07 39.77
CA ALA A 369 25.63 -29.01 40.25
C ALA A 369 25.08 -28.32 41.51
N GLN A 370 23.76 -28.16 41.61
CA GLN A 370 23.11 -27.64 42.85
C GLN A 370 23.42 -28.53 44.06
N VAL A 371 23.24 -29.84 43.93
CA VAL A 371 23.54 -30.79 45.00
C VAL A 371 25.03 -30.77 45.35
N GLN A 372 25.90 -30.68 44.36
CA GLN A 372 27.35 -30.59 44.59
C GLN A 372 27.78 -29.31 45.31
N LEU A 373 27.15 -28.17 44.96
CA LEU A 373 27.37 -26.91 45.65
C LEU A 373 26.92 -27.01 47.11
N ASP A 374 25.71 -27.54 47.36
CA ASP A 374 25.15 -27.69 48.71
C ASP A 374 26.01 -28.60 49.62
N ASN A 375 26.77 -29.53 49.02
CA ASN A 375 27.72 -30.40 49.71
C ASN A 375 29.19 -29.88 49.70
N GLY A 376 29.43 -28.69 49.14
CA GLY A 376 30.75 -28.07 49.11
C GLY A 376 31.74 -28.74 48.13
N ILE A 377 31.25 -29.53 47.15
CA ILE A 377 32.08 -30.26 46.20
C ILE A 377 32.56 -29.34 45.06
N ILE A 378 31.72 -28.37 44.65
CA ILE A 378 32.07 -27.37 43.63
C ILE A 378 31.94 -25.95 44.19
N THR A 379 32.56 -25.01 43.51
CA THR A 379 32.47 -23.58 43.84
C THR A 379 31.19 -22.95 43.32
N THR A 380 30.81 -21.80 43.91
CA THR A 380 29.68 -20.97 43.41
C THR A 380 29.87 -20.59 41.93
N HIS A 381 31.12 -20.31 41.54
CA HIS A 381 31.45 -20.00 40.15
C HIS A 381 31.11 -21.16 39.21
N GLU A 382 31.57 -22.37 39.52
CA GLU A 382 31.28 -23.58 38.71
C GLU A 382 29.77 -23.86 38.65
N TYR A 383 29.02 -23.65 39.73
CA TYR A 383 27.55 -23.76 39.75
C TYR A 383 26.91 -22.75 38.82
N LEU A 384 27.25 -21.45 38.94
CA LEU A 384 26.73 -20.41 38.06
C LEU A 384 26.99 -20.66 36.57
N GLN A 385 28.16 -21.20 36.22
CA GLN A 385 28.45 -21.61 34.86
C GLN A 385 27.45 -22.65 34.32
N LYS A 386 27.02 -23.63 35.15
CA LYS A 386 26.08 -24.67 34.73
C LYS A 386 24.62 -24.08 34.64
N VAL A 387 24.26 -23.23 35.56
CA VAL A 387 22.94 -22.52 35.53
C VAL A 387 22.87 -21.60 34.31
N ASN A 388 23.92 -20.82 34.02
CA ASN A 388 23.96 -19.93 32.87
C ASN A 388 23.93 -20.70 31.55
N ALA A 389 24.57 -21.89 31.49
CA ALA A 389 24.46 -22.75 30.31
C ALA A 389 23.05 -23.33 30.11
N GLU A 390 22.32 -23.67 31.17
CA GLU A 390 20.90 -24.06 31.11
C GLU A 390 20.03 -22.89 30.65
N ASN A 391 20.23 -21.71 31.24
CA ASN A 391 19.48 -20.50 30.88
C ASN A 391 19.66 -20.12 29.41
N LEU A 392 20.90 -20.20 28.88
CA LEU A 392 21.17 -19.97 27.46
C LEU A 392 20.44 -20.98 26.58
N ALA A 393 20.42 -22.27 26.95
CA ALA A 393 19.66 -23.28 26.19
C ALA A 393 18.15 -22.99 26.17
N LYS A 394 17.57 -22.59 27.31
CA LYS A 394 16.15 -22.18 27.40
C LYS A 394 15.84 -20.94 26.55
N GLN A 395 16.72 -19.93 26.59
CA GLN A 395 16.57 -18.73 25.75
C GLN A 395 16.64 -19.07 24.26
N THR A 396 17.53 -19.99 23.87
CA THR A 396 17.66 -20.44 22.47
C THR A 396 16.39 -21.17 22.01
N LEU A 397 15.83 -22.06 22.85
CA LEU A 397 14.55 -22.72 22.54
C LEU A 397 13.42 -21.71 22.36
N LEU A 398 13.26 -20.74 23.29
CA LEU A 398 12.26 -19.69 23.19
C LEU A 398 12.40 -18.85 21.92
N LEU A 399 13.64 -18.51 21.56
CA LEU A 399 13.94 -17.78 20.33
C LEU A 399 13.47 -18.57 19.11
N HIS A 400 13.84 -19.86 19.00
CA HIS A 400 13.45 -20.69 17.87
C HIS A 400 11.93 -20.94 17.82
N GLU A 401 11.25 -21.06 18.97
CA GLU A 401 9.77 -21.13 19.03
C GLU A 401 9.10 -19.91 18.44
N ILE A 402 9.53 -18.70 18.82
CA ILE A 402 8.95 -17.46 18.29
C ILE A 402 9.31 -17.26 16.82
N GLN A 403 10.55 -17.60 16.44
CA GLN A 403 10.98 -17.54 15.04
C GLN A 403 10.19 -18.52 14.15
N LEU A 404 9.82 -19.71 14.67
CA LEU A 404 8.99 -20.66 13.93
C LEU A 404 7.59 -20.09 13.66
N LEU A 405 6.94 -19.52 14.67
CA LEU A 405 5.65 -18.86 14.49
C LEU A 405 5.74 -17.69 13.51
N GLN A 406 6.80 -16.89 13.60
CA GLN A 406 7.04 -15.80 12.68
C GLN A 406 7.29 -16.30 11.24
N ALA A 407 8.04 -17.39 11.05
CA ALA A 407 8.29 -17.96 9.73
C ALA A 407 7.01 -18.53 9.09
N GLN A 408 6.14 -19.14 9.89
CA GLN A 408 4.81 -19.61 9.45
C GLN A 408 3.93 -18.43 9.03
N GLU A 409 3.90 -17.35 9.81
CA GLU A 409 3.20 -16.13 9.44
C GLU A 409 3.78 -15.48 8.18
N ASN A 410 5.11 -15.41 8.06
CA ASN A 410 5.76 -14.91 6.86
C ASN A 410 5.39 -15.74 5.62
N GLN A 411 5.29 -17.06 5.74
CA GLN A 411 4.83 -17.92 4.64
C GLN A 411 3.39 -17.60 4.25
N HIS A 412 2.49 -17.42 5.22
CA HIS A 412 1.11 -16.96 4.99
C HIS A 412 1.10 -15.61 4.26
N LEU A 413 1.94 -14.65 4.67
CA LEU A 413 2.04 -13.35 4.02
C LEU A 413 2.66 -13.41 2.62
N VAL A 414 3.44 -14.43 2.27
CA VAL A 414 3.99 -14.61 0.90
C VAL A 414 2.91 -14.97 -0.10
N THR A 415 1.84 -15.67 0.30
CA THR A 415 0.74 -16.11 -0.58
C THR A 415 -0.56 -15.36 -0.32
N ASN A 416 -0.73 -14.77 0.85
CA ASN A 416 -2.00 -14.22 1.35
C ASN A 416 -3.13 -15.26 1.33
N ASP A 417 -2.80 -16.49 1.74
CA ASP A 417 -3.71 -17.63 1.75
C ASP A 417 -4.41 -17.79 3.11
#